data_0c798266e2bca8d85579c57b4af90c5a
#
_entry.id   0c798266e2bca8d85579c57b4af90c5a
#
_cell.length_a   1.000
_cell.length_b   1.000
_cell.length_c   1.000
_cell.angle_alpha   90.00
_cell.angle_beta   90.00
_cell.angle_gamma   90.00
#
_symmetry.space_group_name_H-M   'P 1'
#
loop_
_entity.id
_entity.type
_entity.pdbx_description
1 polymer ?
#
loop_
_entity_poly.entity_id
_entity_poly.type
_entity_poly.pdbx_seq_one_letter_code
_entity_poly.pdbx_strand_id
1 'polypeptide(L)'
;RDRYKGVLEKPKGSDNLDWVEREQDLFKSTLFGDDVDRPIKKIDGDWTYFAPDIAYHYDKIKRNYDKIIDIFVADHSGYTVRMKAVVKALSNGKKDLIIKLCQLVRLFKDGIPMKMSKRSGTYVTLRDLLDEVGKDSIRFLFLMRKNDAPLDFDFNKAIEQTKDNPVFYVQYANARICSILQRARS
;
A
#
# COMPACT_ATOMS: atom_id res chain seq x y z
N ARG A 1 17.08 -9.14 22.05
CA ARG A 1 18.46 -9.03 21.61
C ARG A 1 18.78 -7.64 21.09
N ASP A 2 17.96 -7.11 20.21
CA ASP A 2 18.18 -5.83 19.51
C ASP A 2 17.33 -4.67 20.08
N ARG A 3 16.95 -4.77 21.35
CA ARG A 3 16.21 -3.76 22.11
C ARG A 3 17.10 -3.21 23.25
N TYR A 4 16.99 -1.92 23.50
CA TYR A 4 17.68 -1.24 24.58
C TYR A 4 16.87 -0.06 25.10
N LYS A 5 17.20 0.45 26.29
CA LYS A 5 16.70 1.70 26.78
C LYS A 5 17.61 2.83 26.33
N GLY A 6 17.06 3.87 25.74
CA GLY A 6 17.83 5.01 25.23
C GLY A 6 16.98 6.24 25.05
N VAL A 7 17.64 7.33 24.75
CA VAL A 7 17.01 8.64 24.48
C VAL A 7 17.14 8.92 23.00
N LEU A 8 16.02 9.25 22.35
CA LEU A 8 16.03 9.74 20.97
C LEU A 8 16.34 11.23 20.95
N GLU A 9 17.19 11.63 20.02
CA GLU A 9 17.41 13.05 19.73
C GLU A 9 16.14 13.66 19.10
N LYS A 10 15.93 14.95 19.35
CA LYS A 10 14.85 15.71 18.70
C LYS A 10 15.02 15.63 17.18
N PRO A 11 13.96 15.28 16.41
CA PRO A 11 14.05 15.26 14.97
C PRO A 11 14.47 16.62 14.40
N LYS A 12 15.44 16.63 13.51
CA LYS A 12 15.90 17.86 12.86
C LYS A 12 14.75 18.52 12.09
N GLY A 13 14.53 19.81 12.33
CA GLY A 13 13.44 20.58 11.68
C GLY A 13 12.06 20.39 12.30
N SER A 14 11.96 19.74 13.47
CA SER A 14 10.70 19.66 14.21
C SER A 14 10.51 20.90 15.07
N ASP A 15 9.47 21.68 14.79
CA ASP A 15 9.02 22.82 15.61
C ASP A 15 8.18 22.38 16.83
N ASN A 16 8.17 21.10 17.13
CA ASN A 16 7.40 20.58 18.25
C ASN A 16 7.97 21.10 19.58
N LEU A 17 7.30 22.08 20.14
CA LEU A 17 7.66 22.74 21.41
C LEU A 17 7.49 21.79 22.61
N ASP A 18 6.70 20.72 22.45
CA ASP A 18 6.41 19.73 23.51
C ASP A 18 7.42 18.58 23.50
N TRP A 19 8.50 18.66 22.71
CA TRP A 19 9.52 17.62 22.70
C TRP A 19 10.30 17.63 24.03
N VAL A 20 10.21 16.50 24.72
CA VAL A 20 10.98 16.27 25.97
C VAL A 20 11.90 15.08 25.74
N GLU A 21 13.19 15.26 26.03
CA GLU A 21 14.15 14.16 26.05
C GLU A 21 13.77 13.16 27.14
N ARG A 22 13.70 11.89 26.77
CA ARG A 22 13.24 10.83 27.65
C ARG A 22 13.79 9.47 27.28
N GLU A 23 14.03 8.65 28.29
CA GLU A 23 14.40 7.26 28.09
C GLU A 23 13.20 6.45 27.58
N GLN A 24 13.40 5.68 26.52
CA GLN A 24 12.39 4.85 25.89
C GLN A 24 12.96 3.47 25.57
N ASP A 25 12.07 2.50 25.42
CA ASP A 25 12.44 1.19 24.86
C ASP A 25 12.58 1.34 23.34
N LEU A 26 13.80 1.19 22.82
CA LEU A 26 14.16 1.34 21.43
C LEU A 26 14.54 0.02 20.78
N PHE A 27 14.18 -0.12 19.51
CA PHE A 27 14.73 -1.12 18.61
C PHE A 27 15.92 -0.54 17.86
N LYS A 28 17.04 -1.26 17.86
CA LYS A 28 18.29 -0.88 17.16
C LYS A 28 18.16 -1.06 15.66
N SER A 29 17.23 -0.32 15.04
CA SER A 29 16.94 -0.46 13.62
C SER A 29 18.07 0.04 12.73
N THR A 30 18.92 0.95 13.22
CA THR A 30 20.12 1.43 12.53
C THR A 30 21.11 0.30 12.20
N LEU A 31 21.21 -0.74 13.03
CA LEU A 31 22.04 -1.91 12.74
C LEU A 31 21.57 -2.72 11.51
N PHE A 32 20.34 -2.49 11.08
CA PHE A 32 19.69 -3.21 9.99
C PHE A 32 19.36 -2.34 8.78
N GLY A 33 19.84 -1.08 8.78
CA GLY A 33 19.78 -0.17 7.64
C GLY A 33 18.68 0.90 7.71
N ASP A 34 18.11 1.14 8.90
CA ASP A 34 17.26 2.32 9.16
C ASP A 34 18.14 3.54 9.45
N ASP A 35 17.56 4.74 9.38
CA ASP A 35 18.24 6.01 9.61
C ASP A 35 18.32 6.38 11.10
N VAL A 36 17.39 5.88 11.92
CA VAL A 36 17.32 6.17 13.36
C VAL A 36 16.70 4.98 14.10
N ASP A 37 17.14 4.74 15.35
CA ASP A 37 16.54 3.72 16.20
C ASP A 37 15.09 4.07 16.54
N ARG A 38 14.22 3.08 16.62
CA ARG A 38 12.77 3.31 16.69
C ARG A 38 12.17 2.95 18.03
N PRO A 39 11.30 3.82 18.61
CA PRO A 39 10.63 3.52 19.86
C PRO A 39 9.60 2.40 19.68
N ILE A 40 9.66 1.42 20.59
CA ILE A 40 8.69 0.32 20.64
C ILE A 40 7.66 0.53 21.73
N LYS A 41 8.02 1.28 22.79
CA LYS A 41 7.10 1.65 23.87
C LYS A 41 7.00 3.16 24.02
N LYS A 42 5.82 3.62 24.40
CA LYS A 42 5.57 4.99 24.84
C LYS A 42 6.01 5.15 26.31
N ILE A 43 5.96 6.40 26.81
CA ILE A 43 6.27 6.72 28.19
C ILE A 43 5.33 6.07 29.20
N ASP A 44 4.04 6.05 28.88
CA ASP A 44 2.98 5.44 29.69
C ASP A 44 3.09 3.90 29.79
N GLY A 45 4.08 3.31 29.10
CA GLY A 45 4.31 1.87 29.05
C GLY A 45 3.53 1.17 27.96
N ASP A 46 2.67 1.86 27.23
CA ASP A 46 1.93 1.34 26.09
C ASP A 46 2.85 1.07 24.90
N TRP A 47 2.45 0.13 24.06
CA TRP A 47 3.14 -0.14 22.82
C TRP A 47 2.89 0.96 21.79
N THR A 48 3.93 1.34 21.05
CA THR A 48 3.77 2.17 19.84
C THR A 48 3.08 1.34 18.74
N TYR A 49 2.53 1.99 17.72
CA TYR A 49 1.99 1.30 16.52
C TYR A 49 3.02 0.41 15.81
N PHE A 50 4.29 0.69 16.01
CA PHE A 50 5.38 -0.09 15.43
C PHE A 50 5.54 -1.48 16.05
N ALA A 51 5.22 -1.64 17.33
CA ALA A 51 5.38 -2.91 18.03
C ALA A 51 4.43 -4.01 17.50
N PRO A 52 3.13 -3.79 17.29
CA PRO A 52 2.25 -4.74 16.60
C PRO A 52 2.74 -5.13 15.21
N ASP A 53 3.28 -4.19 14.44
CA ASP A 53 3.82 -4.48 13.11
C ASP A 53 5.04 -5.40 13.18
N ILE A 54 5.92 -5.21 14.16
CA ILE A 54 7.04 -6.12 14.43
C ILE A 54 6.52 -7.53 14.74
N ALA A 55 5.52 -7.65 15.61
CA ALA A 55 4.94 -8.94 15.99
C ALA A 55 4.28 -9.64 14.78
N TYR A 56 3.56 -8.89 13.94
CA TYR A 56 2.94 -9.42 12.75
C TYR A 56 3.97 -9.91 11.70
N HIS A 57 5.06 -9.19 11.52
CA HIS A 57 6.13 -9.65 10.63
C HIS A 57 6.89 -10.87 11.18
N TYR A 58 7.00 -10.98 12.48
CA TYR A 58 7.51 -12.21 13.09
C TYR A 58 6.62 -13.42 12.78
N ASP A 59 5.31 -13.26 12.85
CA ASP A 59 4.36 -14.29 12.44
C ASP A 59 4.49 -14.63 10.94
N LYS A 60 4.59 -13.62 10.05
CA LYS A 60 4.84 -13.85 8.62
C LYS A 60 6.12 -14.67 8.38
N ILE A 61 7.20 -14.37 9.10
CA ILE A 61 8.47 -15.11 8.98
C ILE A 61 8.29 -16.57 9.40
N LYS A 62 7.53 -16.83 10.48
CA LYS A 62 7.23 -18.20 10.95
C LYS A 62 6.46 -19.04 9.94
N ARG A 63 5.63 -18.43 9.10
CA ARG A 63 4.92 -19.13 8.02
C ARG A 63 5.85 -19.67 6.94
N ASN A 64 7.12 -19.26 6.96
CA ASN A 64 8.21 -19.75 6.11
C ASN A 64 7.99 -19.64 4.60
N TYR A 65 7.32 -18.58 4.15
CA TYR A 65 7.23 -18.26 2.72
C TYR A 65 8.59 -17.83 2.16
N ASP A 66 8.80 -18.08 0.87
CA ASP A 66 10.03 -17.65 0.16
C ASP A 66 10.11 -16.13 0.03
N LYS A 67 8.96 -15.48 -0.13
CA LYS A 67 8.86 -14.02 -0.29
C LYS A 67 7.83 -13.45 0.67
N ILE A 68 8.20 -12.33 1.28
CA ILE A 68 7.29 -11.50 2.10
C ILE A 68 7.08 -10.21 1.32
N ILE A 69 5.82 -9.89 1.02
CA ILE A 69 5.46 -8.71 0.22
C ILE A 69 4.45 -7.90 1.01
N ASP A 70 4.76 -6.63 1.25
CA ASP A 70 3.84 -5.65 1.79
C ASP A 70 3.42 -4.64 0.72
N ILE A 71 2.17 -4.24 0.75
CA ILE A 71 1.61 -3.22 -0.13
C ILE A 71 1.24 -2.02 0.74
N PHE A 72 1.95 -0.92 0.56
CA PHE A 72 1.73 0.33 1.30
C PHE A 72 1.20 1.42 0.38
N VAL A 73 0.43 2.35 0.94
CA VAL A 73 0.08 3.58 0.25
C VAL A 73 1.29 4.52 0.26
N ALA A 74 1.43 5.34 -0.78
CA ALA A 74 2.62 6.17 -1.01
C ALA A 74 2.95 7.14 0.14
N ASP A 75 1.95 7.60 0.89
CA ASP A 75 2.14 8.43 2.09
C ASP A 75 2.85 7.69 3.24
N HIS A 76 2.88 6.36 3.21
CA HIS A 76 3.62 5.52 4.14
C HIS A 76 5.05 5.18 3.65
N SER A 77 5.58 5.88 2.65
CA SER A 77 6.92 5.61 2.08
C SER A 77 8.04 5.63 3.14
N GLY A 78 7.99 6.56 4.10
CA GLY A 78 8.92 6.62 5.22
C GLY A 78 8.89 5.41 6.16
N TYR A 79 7.83 4.59 6.08
CA TYR A 79 7.73 3.36 6.88
C TYR A 79 8.49 2.18 6.25
N THR A 80 8.86 2.31 4.99
CA THR A 80 9.50 1.23 4.20
C THR A 80 10.83 0.77 4.79
N VAL A 81 11.72 1.72 5.12
CA VAL A 81 13.08 1.43 5.60
C VAL A 81 13.03 0.72 6.93
N ARG A 82 12.21 1.22 7.87
CA ARG A 82 12.06 0.61 9.20
C ARG A 82 11.47 -0.80 9.16
N MET A 83 10.51 -1.08 8.28
CA MET A 83 9.93 -2.42 8.15
C MET A 83 10.91 -3.42 7.53
N LYS A 84 11.72 -2.99 6.57
CA LYS A 84 12.82 -3.80 6.04
C LYS A 84 13.84 -4.13 7.13
N ALA A 85 14.21 -3.15 7.97
CA ALA A 85 15.09 -3.36 9.11
C ALA A 85 14.52 -4.38 10.10
N VAL A 86 13.22 -4.32 10.39
CA VAL A 86 12.52 -5.30 11.25
C VAL A 86 12.64 -6.71 10.70
N VAL A 87 12.29 -6.93 9.44
CA VAL A 87 12.32 -8.28 8.84
C VAL A 87 13.75 -8.81 8.81
N LYS A 88 14.73 -7.98 8.51
CA LYS A 88 16.15 -8.35 8.52
C LYS A 88 16.61 -8.75 9.93
N ALA A 89 16.23 -7.99 10.96
CA ALA A 89 16.54 -8.31 12.36
C ALA A 89 15.90 -9.62 12.81
N LEU A 90 14.58 -9.77 12.58
CA LEU A 90 13.80 -10.94 13.02
C LEU A 90 14.21 -12.22 12.33
N SER A 91 14.65 -12.14 11.08
CA SER A 91 15.10 -13.30 10.28
C SER A 91 16.60 -13.59 10.39
N ASN A 92 17.36 -12.81 11.19
CA ASN A 92 18.83 -12.81 11.19
C ASN A 92 19.43 -12.65 9.77
N GLY A 93 18.84 -11.77 8.98
CA GLY A 93 19.27 -11.49 7.60
C GLY A 93 18.90 -12.55 6.55
N LYS A 94 18.11 -13.57 6.92
CA LYS A 94 17.75 -14.69 6.02
C LYS A 94 16.56 -14.40 5.11
N LYS A 95 15.75 -13.40 5.41
CA LYS A 95 14.56 -13.02 4.64
C LYS A 95 14.60 -11.54 4.31
N ASP A 96 14.15 -11.22 3.10
CA ASP A 96 13.97 -9.86 2.63
C ASP A 96 12.48 -9.50 2.57
N LEU A 97 12.17 -8.22 2.83
CA LEU A 97 10.83 -7.67 2.67
C LEU A 97 10.75 -6.85 1.39
N ILE A 98 9.88 -7.27 0.50
CA ILE A 98 9.54 -6.53 -0.72
C ILE A 98 8.38 -5.60 -0.38
N ILE A 99 8.59 -4.28 -0.52
CA ILE A 99 7.51 -3.31 -0.31
C ILE A 99 7.13 -2.70 -1.67
N LYS A 100 5.83 -2.75 -1.96
CA LYS A 100 5.21 -2.11 -3.13
C LYS A 100 4.45 -0.88 -2.65
N LEU A 101 4.86 0.29 -3.12
CA LEU A 101 4.14 1.53 -2.86
C LEU A 101 3.07 1.71 -3.94
N CYS A 102 1.82 1.94 -3.51
CA CYS A 102 0.70 2.22 -4.40
C CYS A 102 0.24 3.66 -4.21
N GLN A 103 0.04 4.36 -5.32
CA GLN A 103 -0.53 5.69 -5.30
C GLN A 103 -2.04 5.66 -5.06
N LEU A 104 -2.57 6.78 -4.59
CA LEU A 104 -4.00 6.96 -4.39
C LEU A 104 -4.74 6.97 -5.74
N VAL A 105 -5.90 6.33 -5.76
CA VAL A 105 -6.87 6.43 -6.84
C VAL A 105 -7.82 7.59 -6.53
N ARG A 106 -7.94 8.53 -7.45
CA ARG A 106 -8.94 9.60 -7.37
C ARG A 106 -10.16 9.20 -8.19
N LEU A 107 -11.34 9.28 -7.60
CA LEU A 107 -12.57 8.91 -8.26
C LEU A 107 -13.24 10.15 -8.88
N PHE A 108 -13.73 9.98 -10.10
CA PHE A 108 -14.45 11.00 -10.86
C PHE A 108 -15.77 10.43 -11.37
N LYS A 109 -16.75 11.31 -11.54
CA LYS A 109 -18.00 11.04 -12.27
C LYS A 109 -18.26 12.21 -13.22
N ASP A 110 -18.33 11.92 -14.51
CA ASP A 110 -18.44 12.95 -15.59
C ASP A 110 -17.32 14.01 -15.55
N GLY A 111 -16.09 13.60 -15.23
CA GLY A 111 -14.95 14.50 -15.10
C GLY A 111 -14.93 15.32 -13.80
N ILE A 112 -15.93 15.19 -12.94
CA ILE A 112 -16.02 15.91 -11.66
C ILE A 112 -15.44 15.05 -10.54
N PRO A 113 -14.46 15.55 -9.76
CA PRO A 113 -13.91 14.81 -8.62
C PRO A 113 -14.96 14.48 -7.58
N MET A 114 -15.05 13.22 -7.19
CA MET A 114 -15.93 12.77 -6.11
C MET A 114 -15.30 13.07 -4.76
N LYS A 115 -15.95 13.88 -3.93
CA LYS A 115 -15.51 14.15 -2.57
C LYS A 115 -15.83 12.94 -1.69
N MET A 116 -14.80 12.34 -1.10
CA MET A 116 -14.96 11.22 -0.17
C MET A 116 -14.67 11.66 1.25
N SER A 117 -15.60 11.43 2.16
CA SER A 117 -15.44 11.71 3.58
C SER A 117 -16.11 10.66 4.44
N LYS A 118 -15.31 9.94 5.22
CA LYS A 118 -15.83 8.99 6.21
C LYS A 118 -16.69 9.67 7.28
N ARG A 119 -16.36 10.92 7.64
CA ARG A 119 -17.09 11.68 8.66
C ARG A 119 -18.47 12.12 8.20
N SER A 120 -18.65 12.44 6.92
CA SER A 120 -19.94 12.83 6.33
C SER A 120 -20.72 11.66 5.75
N GLY A 121 -20.21 10.43 5.84
CA GLY A 121 -20.86 9.25 5.25
C GLY A 121 -20.79 9.18 3.72
N THR A 122 -20.12 10.12 3.06
CA THR A 122 -19.96 10.16 1.62
C THR A 122 -18.66 9.45 1.23
N TYR A 123 -18.73 8.16 1.04
CA TYR A 123 -17.60 7.38 0.50
C TYR A 123 -18.13 6.28 -0.43
N VAL A 124 -17.36 5.99 -1.46
CA VAL A 124 -17.63 4.89 -2.38
C VAL A 124 -16.85 3.67 -1.91
N THR A 125 -17.54 2.57 -1.71
CA THR A 125 -16.90 1.30 -1.38
C THR A 125 -16.39 0.60 -2.64
N LEU A 126 -15.48 -0.35 -2.47
CA LEU A 126 -15.07 -1.21 -3.59
C LEU A 126 -16.26 -2.03 -4.14
N ARG A 127 -17.24 -2.34 -3.29
CA ARG A 127 -18.47 -3.03 -3.69
C ARG A 127 -19.29 -2.17 -4.65
N ASP A 128 -19.54 -0.92 -4.28
CA ASP A 128 -20.28 0.03 -5.13
C ASP A 128 -19.61 0.19 -6.49
N LEU A 129 -18.27 0.29 -6.49
CA LEU A 129 -17.49 0.37 -7.73
C LEU A 129 -17.65 -0.89 -8.60
N LEU A 130 -17.59 -2.08 -7.99
CA LEU A 130 -17.77 -3.35 -8.70
C LEU A 130 -19.17 -3.50 -9.27
N ASP A 131 -20.18 -3.06 -8.54
CA ASP A 131 -21.59 -3.18 -8.96
C ASP A 131 -21.93 -2.17 -10.07
N GLU A 132 -21.32 -0.97 -10.08
CA GLU A 132 -21.55 0.06 -11.11
C GLU A 132 -20.72 -0.17 -12.38
N VAL A 133 -19.45 -0.54 -12.27
CA VAL A 133 -18.50 -0.59 -13.41
C VAL A 133 -18.21 -2.01 -13.89
N GLY A 134 -18.33 -2.98 -13.01
CA GLY A 134 -18.01 -4.37 -13.28
C GLY A 134 -16.53 -4.73 -13.04
N LYS A 135 -16.33 -5.99 -12.64
CA LYS A 135 -15.02 -6.51 -12.22
C LYS A 135 -13.94 -6.40 -13.29
N ASP A 136 -14.28 -6.70 -14.54
CA ASP A 136 -13.27 -6.78 -15.61
C ASP A 136 -12.74 -5.41 -15.99
N SER A 137 -13.62 -4.40 -16.08
CA SER A 137 -13.23 -3.01 -16.34
C SER A 137 -12.33 -2.46 -15.24
N ILE A 138 -12.71 -2.69 -13.97
CA ILE A 138 -11.92 -2.24 -12.82
C ILE A 138 -10.52 -2.87 -12.85
N ARG A 139 -10.46 -4.20 -12.95
CA ARG A 139 -9.17 -4.91 -12.95
C ARG A 139 -8.28 -4.46 -14.12
N PHE A 140 -8.84 -4.32 -15.30
CA PHE A 140 -8.09 -3.91 -16.47
C PHE A 140 -7.53 -2.48 -16.31
N LEU A 141 -8.37 -1.52 -15.95
CA LEU A 141 -7.98 -0.11 -15.80
C LEU A 141 -6.93 0.09 -14.68
N PHE A 142 -7.08 -0.64 -13.56
CA PHE A 142 -6.10 -0.58 -12.48
C PHE A 142 -4.76 -1.22 -12.89
N LEU A 143 -4.77 -2.32 -13.66
CA LEU A 143 -3.56 -3.00 -14.10
C LEU A 143 -2.84 -2.28 -15.25
N MET A 144 -3.51 -1.40 -15.99
CA MET A 144 -2.89 -0.57 -17.02
C MET A 144 -1.91 0.47 -16.46
N ARG A 145 -2.02 0.78 -15.18
CA ARG A 145 -1.14 1.74 -14.52
C ARG A 145 -0.10 1.03 -13.67
N LYS A 146 1.10 1.61 -13.61
CA LYS A 146 2.06 1.21 -12.60
C LYS A 146 1.52 1.55 -11.21
N ASN A 147 1.85 0.75 -10.23
CA ASN A 147 1.37 0.94 -8.84
C ASN A 147 1.83 2.27 -8.22
N ASP A 148 2.95 2.82 -8.67
CA ASP A 148 3.52 4.10 -8.21
C ASP A 148 3.02 5.33 -8.99
N ALA A 149 2.18 5.14 -10.01
CA ALA A 149 1.56 6.21 -10.78
C ALA A 149 0.12 6.49 -10.27
N PRO A 150 -0.27 7.77 -10.08
CA PRO A 150 -1.63 8.11 -9.70
C PRO A 150 -2.63 7.69 -10.78
N LEU A 151 -3.82 7.30 -10.37
CA LEU A 151 -4.92 6.91 -11.26
C LEU A 151 -6.11 7.81 -11.01
N ASP A 152 -6.55 8.50 -12.07
CA ASP A 152 -7.84 9.16 -12.13
C ASP A 152 -8.84 8.19 -12.75
N PHE A 153 -9.78 7.71 -11.95
CA PHE A 153 -10.76 6.74 -12.35
C PHE A 153 -12.12 7.40 -12.51
N ASP A 154 -12.60 7.53 -13.75
CA ASP A 154 -13.91 8.06 -14.06
C ASP A 154 -14.90 6.93 -14.34
N PHE A 155 -16.00 6.91 -13.57
CA PHE A 155 -17.01 5.85 -13.64
C PHE A 155 -17.63 5.73 -15.04
N ASN A 156 -18.04 6.86 -15.62
CA ASN A 156 -18.72 6.85 -16.90
C ASN A 156 -17.78 6.45 -18.04
N LYS A 157 -16.55 6.97 -18.03
CA LYS A 157 -15.54 6.55 -19.01
C LYS A 157 -15.18 5.06 -18.91
N ALA A 158 -15.24 4.47 -17.71
CA ALA A 158 -14.91 3.08 -17.49
C ALA A 158 -15.93 2.11 -18.13
N ILE A 159 -17.18 2.53 -18.32
CA ILE A 159 -18.26 1.72 -18.91
C ILE A 159 -18.61 2.11 -20.35
N GLU A 160 -18.04 3.18 -20.89
CA GLU A 160 -18.28 3.60 -22.28
C GLU A 160 -17.93 2.50 -23.29
N GLN A 161 -18.85 2.26 -24.23
CA GLN A 161 -18.66 1.28 -25.32
C GLN A 161 -18.09 1.97 -26.57
N THR A 162 -16.95 2.65 -26.40
CA THR A 162 -16.28 3.38 -27.48
C THR A 162 -14.88 2.84 -27.73
N LYS A 163 -14.33 3.14 -28.92
CA LYS A 163 -12.94 2.77 -29.24
C LYS A 163 -11.90 3.44 -28.33
N ASP A 164 -12.28 4.51 -27.65
CA ASP A 164 -11.42 5.26 -26.75
C ASP A 164 -11.38 4.63 -25.36
N ASN A 165 -12.32 3.72 -25.06
CA ASN A 165 -12.26 2.88 -23.86
C ASN A 165 -11.38 1.65 -24.09
N PRO A 166 -10.21 1.55 -23.46
CA PRO A 166 -9.28 0.45 -23.71
C PRO A 166 -9.85 -0.91 -23.30
N VAL A 167 -10.74 -0.97 -22.31
CA VAL A 167 -11.42 -2.20 -21.88
C VAL A 167 -12.31 -2.73 -23.01
N PHE A 168 -13.20 -1.87 -23.53
CA PHE A 168 -14.10 -2.23 -24.62
C PHE A 168 -13.32 -2.62 -25.89
N TYR A 169 -12.25 -1.89 -26.19
CA TYR A 169 -11.41 -2.20 -27.35
C TYR A 169 -10.79 -3.59 -27.29
N VAL A 170 -10.25 -3.98 -26.12
CA VAL A 170 -9.67 -5.32 -25.92
C VAL A 170 -10.76 -6.40 -25.95
N GLN A 171 -11.91 -6.17 -25.32
CA GLN A 171 -13.03 -7.10 -25.36
C GLN A 171 -13.55 -7.33 -26.79
N TYR A 172 -13.69 -6.24 -27.57
CA TYR A 172 -14.07 -6.31 -28.97
C TYR A 172 -13.05 -7.11 -29.81
N ALA A 173 -11.77 -6.83 -29.65
CA ALA A 173 -10.71 -7.57 -30.34
C ALA A 173 -10.77 -9.07 -30.01
N ASN A 174 -10.94 -9.41 -28.74
CA ASN A 174 -11.07 -10.80 -28.30
C ASN A 174 -12.29 -11.48 -28.93
N ALA A 175 -13.45 -10.84 -28.91
CA ALA A 175 -14.67 -11.37 -29.53
C ALA A 175 -14.49 -11.63 -31.02
N ARG A 176 -13.83 -10.70 -31.75
CA ARG A 176 -13.51 -10.87 -33.19
C ARG A 176 -12.58 -12.03 -33.44
N ILE A 177 -11.51 -12.18 -32.67
CA ILE A 177 -10.55 -13.29 -32.78
C ILE A 177 -11.26 -14.62 -32.53
N CYS A 178 -12.04 -14.72 -31.45
CA CYS A 178 -12.80 -15.94 -31.14
C CYS A 178 -13.78 -16.31 -32.28
N SER A 179 -14.48 -15.34 -32.87
CA SER A 179 -15.40 -15.59 -33.98
C SER A 179 -14.68 -16.09 -35.24
N ILE A 180 -13.49 -15.55 -35.55
CA ILE A 180 -12.66 -16.00 -36.67
C ILE A 180 -12.20 -17.44 -36.44
N LEU A 181 -11.66 -17.74 -35.24
CA LEU A 181 -11.20 -19.09 -34.91
C LEU A 181 -12.33 -20.13 -34.92
N GLN A 182 -13.53 -19.75 -34.49
CA GLN A 182 -14.68 -20.61 -34.53
C GLN A 182 -15.08 -20.95 -35.96
N ARG A 183 -15.12 -19.96 -36.86
CA ARG A 183 -15.42 -20.18 -38.30
C ARG A 183 -14.34 -20.97 -39.01
N ALA A 184 -13.09 -20.86 -38.61
CA ALA A 184 -11.98 -21.61 -39.21
C ALA A 184 -11.98 -23.11 -38.80
N ARG A 185 -12.71 -23.48 -37.73
CA ARG A 185 -12.84 -24.85 -37.24
C ARG A 185 -14.12 -25.54 -37.70
N SER A 186 -15.07 -24.79 -38.22
CA SER A 186 -16.31 -25.30 -38.86
C SER A 186 -16.12 -25.62 -40.34
#